data_c4bba1f6bc35082a0bbd67a170bf207a
#
_entry.id   c4bba1f6bc35082a0bbd67a170bf207a
#
_cell.length_a   1.000
_cell.length_b   1.000
_cell.length_c   1.000
_cell.angle_alpha   90.00
_cell.angle_beta   90.00
_cell.angle_gamma   90.00
#
_symmetry.space_group_name_H-M   'P 1'
#
loop_
_entity.id
_entity.type
_entity.pdbx_description
1 polymer ?
#
loop_
_entity_poly.entity_id
_entity_poly.type
_entity_poly.pdbx_seq_one_letter_code
_entity_poly.pdbx_strand_id
1 'polypeptide(L)'
;MAKAGLSIFLIIVIFASCSSSPRYGRSAPAKYKKATSTSSKKSKPKSKAIFIDPKTVNTNVKHKKRMVGISSFYAEDFHGKLTANGEIYDMYGLTAAHKTLPLNTVARVTNLENGKSLILRINDRGPYIQGRMLDCSYGAAKKLDFVQQGKTKVQVDVIEWGDGKYMHHRKLPK
;
A
#
# COMPACT_ATOMS: atom_id res chain seq x y z
N MET A 1 74.04 -25.53 -20.67
CA MET A 1 72.93 -24.59 -20.98
C MET A 1 71.63 -25.27 -20.72
N ALA A 2 71.04 -25.06 -19.54
CA ALA A 2 69.79 -25.71 -19.11
C ALA A 2 68.65 -24.67 -19.21
N LYS A 3 67.63 -24.97 -20.00
CA LYS A 3 66.40 -24.16 -20.10
C LYS A 3 65.40 -24.65 -19.09
N ALA A 4 65.11 -23.83 -18.10
CA ALA A 4 64.04 -24.08 -17.14
C ALA A 4 62.70 -23.73 -17.78
N GLY A 5 61.81 -24.74 -17.87
CA GLY A 5 60.40 -24.57 -18.29
C GLY A 5 59.54 -24.18 -17.09
N LEU A 6 58.94 -22.97 -17.16
CA LEU A 6 58.02 -22.48 -16.16
C LEU A 6 56.60 -22.99 -16.47
N SER A 7 56.14 -23.94 -15.70
CA SER A 7 54.80 -24.51 -15.81
C SER A 7 53.82 -23.59 -15.04
N ILE A 8 52.95 -22.85 -15.76
CA ILE A 8 51.90 -22.02 -15.16
C ILE A 8 50.72 -22.93 -14.89
N PHE A 9 50.47 -23.26 -13.61
CA PHE A 9 49.23 -23.89 -13.16
C PHE A 9 48.10 -22.85 -13.12
N LEU A 10 47.22 -22.94 -14.11
CA LEU A 10 45.96 -22.14 -14.12
C LEU A 10 44.95 -22.74 -13.15
N ILE A 11 44.82 -22.16 -11.94
CA ILE A 11 43.79 -22.54 -10.99
C ILE A 11 42.50 -21.91 -11.41
N ILE A 12 41.58 -22.67 -12.02
CA ILE A 12 40.21 -22.28 -12.28
C ILE A 12 39.42 -22.42 -11.01
N VAL A 13 39.19 -21.31 -10.30
CA VAL A 13 38.26 -21.26 -9.16
C VAL A 13 36.84 -21.14 -9.71
N ILE A 14 36.11 -22.25 -9.72
CA ILE A 14 34.68 -22.28 -10.05
C ILE A 14 33.92 -21.79 -8.83
N PHE A 15 33.51 -20.53 -8.83
CA PHE A 15 32.54 -20.05 -7.86
C PHE A 15 31.14 -20.61 -8.21
N ALA A 16 30.77 -21.69 -7.55
CA ALA A 16 29.42 -22.18 -7.52
C ALA A 16 28.57 -21.17 -6.73
N SER A 17 28.00 -20.18 -7.43
CA SER A 17 27.00 -19.27 -6.88
C SER A 17 25.70 -20.05 -6.65
N CYS A 18 25.53 -20.57 -5.43
CA CYS A 18 24.27 -21.17 -5.01
C CYS A 18 23.29 -20.04 -4.64
N SER A 19 22.54 -19.54 -5.64
CA SER A 19 21.43 -18.63 -5.41
C SER A 19 20.23 -19.46 -4.95
N SER A 20 20.03 -19.57 -3.65
CA SER A 20 18.81 -20.10 -3.06
C SER A 20 17.71 -19.05 -3.15
N SER A 21 16.88 -19.15 -4.18
CA SER A 21 15.62 -18.42 -4.24
C SER A 21 14.70 -18.95 -3.14
N PRO A 22 14.10 -18.11 -2.30
CA PRO A 22 13.09 -18.56 -1.36
C PRO A 22 11.88 -19.08 -2.15
N ARG A 23 11.67 -20.39 -2.12
CA ARG A 23 10.45 -21.01 -2.63
C ARG A 23 9.29 -20.59 -1.74
N TYR A 24 8.43 -19.74 -2.24
CA TYR A 24 7.15 -19.43 -1.63
C TYR A 24 6.32 -20.71 -1.58
N GLY A 25 6.24 -21.32 -0.39
CA GLY A 25 5.45 -22.53 -0.17
C GLY A 25 3.98 -22.24 -0.39
N ARG A 26 3.37 -22.88 -1.39
CA ARG A 26 1.91 -22.96 -1.53
C ARG A 26 1.37 -23.77 -0.37
N SER A 27 0.91 -23.11 0.69
CA SER A 27 0.06 -23.73 1.69
C SER A 27 -1.30 -24.01 1.06
N ALA A 28 -1.71 -25.28 1.10
CA ALA A 28 -3.01 -25.72 0.64
C ALA A 28 -4.14 -25.02 1.41
N PRO A 29 -5.30 -24.73 0.77
CA PRO A 29 -6.39 -24.06 1.44
C PRO A 29 -6.97 -24.95 2.56
N ALA A 30 -6.94 -24.46 3.78
CA ALA A 30 -7.59 -25.10 4.90
C ALA A 30 -9.10 -25.19 4.63
N LYS A 31 -9.68 -26.39 4.71
CA LYS A 31 -11.11 -26.64 4.56
C LYS A 31 -11.88 -25.86 5.64
N TYR A 32 -12.57 -24.81 5.21
CA TYR A 32 -13.48 -24.03 6.02
C TYR A 32 -14.69 -24.87 6.40
N LYS A 33 -14.84 -25.24 7.67
CA LYS A 33 -16.05 -25.89 8.20
C LYS A 33 -17.16 -24.84 8.27
N LYS A 34 -18.23 -25.06 7.50
CA LYS A 34 -19.46 -24.27 7.48
C LYS A 34 -20.11 -24.29 8.88
N ALA A 35 -20.00 -23.20 9.62
CA ALA A 35 -20.74 -23.03 10.88
C ALA A 35 -22.17 -22.58 10.55
N THR A 36 -23.14 -23.29 11.09
CA THR A 36 -24.59 -23.07 10.97
C THR A 36 -24.95 -21.74 11.64
N SER A 37 -25.56 -20.83 10.89
CA SER A 37 -25.96 -19.52 11.34
C SER A 37 -27.23 -19.59 12.19
N THR A 38 -27.13 -19.17 13.44
CA THR A 38 -28.31 -18.78 14.24
C THR A 38 -28.49 -17.27 14.08
N SER A 39 -29.64 -16.86 13.54
CA SER A 39 -29.97 -15.48 13.23
C SER A 39 -30.20 -14.66 14.50
N SER A 40 -29.37 -13.64 14.76
CA SER A 40 -29.78 -12.51 15.58
C SER A 40 -29.63 -11.23 14.74
N LYS A 41 -30.79 -10.61 14.44
CA LYS A 41 -30.85 -9.28 13.78
C LYS A 41 -30.24 -8.23 14.69
N LYS A 42 -29.02 -7.78 14.39
CA LYS A 42 -28.45 -6.55 14.94
C LYS A 42 -28.09 -5.65 13.77
N SER A 43 -28.84 -4.57 13.64
CA SER A 43 -28.70 -3.56 12.58
C SER A 43 -27.29 -2.95 12.60
N LYS A 44 -26.52 -3.21 11.54
CA LYS A 44 -25.26 -2.50 11.27
C LYS A 44 -25.59 -1.08 10.79
N PRO A 45 -24.88 -0.03 11.26
CA PRO A 45 -24.96 1.28 10.64
C PRO A 45 -24.41 1.16 9.20
N LYS A 46 -25.25 1.45 8.22
CA LYS A 46 -24.85 1.56 6.81
C LYS A 46 -23.99 2.81 6.65
N SER A 47 -22.67 2.69 6.71
CA SER A 47 -21.81 3.70 6.12
C SER A 47 -22.03 3.65 4.61
N LYS A 48 -22.80 4.61 4.07
CA LYS A 48 -22.90 4.83 2.63
C LYS A 48 -21.53 5.18 2.12
N ALA A 49 -20.84 4.23 1.48
CA ALA A 49 -19.72 4.56 0.62
C ALA A 49 -20.28 5.44 -0.51
N ILE A 50 -19.94 6.72 -0.50
CA ILE A 50 -20.28 7.64 -1.59
C ILE A 50 -19.42 7.22 -2.78
N PHE A 51 -20.03 6.47 -3.68
CA PHE A 51 -19.43 6.16 -4.98
C PHE A 51 -19.57 7.42 -5.84
N ILE A 52 -18.50 8.20 -5.95
CA ILE A 52 -18.48 9.37 -6.84
C ILE A 52 -18.09 8.84 -8.21
N ASP A 53 -19.04 8.85 -9.15
CA ASP A 53 -18.81 8.56 -10.56
C ASP A 53 -17.73 9.51 -11.10
N PRO A 54 -16.67 8.99 -11.76
CA PRO A 54 -15.58 9.84 -12.28
C PRO A 54 -16.06 10.94 -13.24
N LYS A 55 -17.23 10.81 -13.85
CA LYS A 55 -17.83 11.83 -14.75
C LYS A 55 -18.48 13.01 -13.99
N THR A 56 -18.80 12.87 -12.70
CA THR A 56 -19.46 13.92 -11.90
C THR A 56 -18.49 14.66 -10.95
N VAL A 57 -17.20 14.41 -11.07
CA VAL A 57 -16.21 15.11 -10.26
C VAL A 57 -16.12 16.56 -10.72
N ASN A 58 -16.77 17.45 -9.97
CA ASN A 58 -16.66 18.91 -10.18
C ASN A 58 -15.16 19.29 -10.13
N THR A 59 -14.59 19.64 -11.29
CA THR A 59 -13.16 19.93 -11.45
C THR A 59 -12.73 21.25 -10.79
N ASN A 60 -13.68 22.00 -10.22
CA ASN A 60 -13.46 23.32 -9.62
C ASN A 60 -13.04 23.29 -8.14
N VAL A 61 -12.69 22.13 -7.57
CA VAL A 61 -12.14 22.10 -6.21
C VAL A 61 -10.73 22.70 -6.22
N LYS A 62 -10.58 23.87 -5.59
CA LYS A 62 -9.28 24.53 -5.42
C LYS A 62 -8.37 23.63 -4.58
N HIS A 63 -7.38 23.04 -5.23
CA HIS A 63 -6.40 22.20 -4.55
C HIS A 63 -5.42 23.05 -3.74
N LYS A 64 -5.16 22.64 -2.50
CA LYS A 64 -4.21 23.33 -1.61
C LYS A 64 -2.75 23.01 -1.97
N LYS A 65 -2.49 21.84 -2.52
CA LYS A 65 -1.16 21.37 -2.98
C LYS A 65 -1.33 20.25 -3.98
N ARG A 66 -0.49 20.25 -5.02
CA ARG A 66 -0.40 19.16 -6.02
C ARG A 66 0.98 18.54 -6.00
N MET A 67 1.05 17.22 -6.11
CA MET A 67 2.28 16.45 -6.19
C MET A 67 2.11 15.33 -7.20
N VAL A 68 3.20 14.91 -7.86
CA VAL A 68 3.22 13.79 -8.79
C VAL A 68 4.38 12.88 -8.42
N GLY A 69 4.14 11.58 -8.40
CA GLY A 69 5.16 10.59 -8.05
C GLY A 69 4.67 9.16 -8.22
N ILE A 70 5.51 8.21 -7.82
CA ILE A 70 5.16 6.78 -7.87
C ILE A 70 4.40 6.40 -6.60
N SER A 71 3.28 5.69 -6.80
CA SER A 71 2.54 5.02 -5.75
C SER A 71 2.70 3.50 -5.86
N SER A 72 2.75 2.84 -4.71
CA SER A 72 2.52 1.41 -4.55
C SER A 72 1.39 1.17 -3.55
N PHE A 73 1.23 -0.05 -3.06
CA PHE A 73 0.27 -0.36 -2.01
C PHE A 73 0.85 -1.33 -0.99
N TYR A 74 0.26 -1.34 0.20
CA TYR A 74 0.66 -2.23 1.28
C TYR A 74 0.30 -3.68 1.01
N ALA A 75 1.20 -4.58 1.42
CA ALA A 75 0.93 -6.01 1.46
C ALA A 75 -0.13 -6.37 2.52
N GLU A 76 -0.70 -7.57 2.41
CA GLU A 76 -1.70 -8.12 3.31
C GLU A 76 -1.21 -8.21 4.76
N ASP A 77 0.09 -8.46 4.95
CA ASP A 77 0.75 -8.61 6.26
C ASP A 77 0.60 -7.40 7.20
N PHE A 78 0.18 -6.25 6.69
CA PHE A 78 -0.04 -5.04 7.50
C PHE A 78 -1.47 -4.94 8.04
N HIS A 79 -2.40 -5.76 7.56
CA HIS A 79 -3.79 -5.74 8.02
C HIS A 79 -3.89 -5.98 9.53
N GLY A 80 -4.65 -5.15 10.24
CA GLY A 80 -4.81 -5.23 11.68
C GLY A 80 -3.69 -4.58 12.52
N LYS A 81 -2.59 -4.10 11.90
CA LYS A 81 -1.54 -3.37 12.60
C LYS A 81 -1.88 -1.89 12.79
N LEU A 82 -1.23 -1.26 13.77
CA LEU A 82 -1.40 0.17 14.01
C LEU A 82 -0.72 1.01 12.92
N THR A 83 -1.42 2.02 12.45
CA THR A 83 -0.87 3.05 11.56
C THR A 83 -0.23 4.20 12.36
N ALA A 84 0.49 5.08 11.68
CA ALA A 84 1.17 6.20 12.32
C ALA A 84 0.23 7.21 13.00
N ASN A 85 -1.05 7.29 12.62
CA ASN A 85 -2.03 8.10 13.36
C ASN A 85 -2.74 7.33 14.48
N GLY A 86 -2.39 6.05 14.72
CA GLY A 86 -2.94 5.21 15.77
C GLY A 86 -4.21 4.45 15.41
N GLU A 87 -4.64 4.47 14.17
CA GLU A 87 -5.75 3.62 13.70
C GLU A 87 -5.28 2.18 13.46
N ILE A 88 -6.22 1.24 13.49
CA ILE A 88 -5.98 -0.11 12.98
C ILE A 88 -6.05 -0.07 11.45
N TYR A 89 -4.98 -0.51 10.79
CA TYR A 89 -4.95 -0.56 9.33
C TYR A 89 -5.99 -1.56 8.79
N ASP A 90 -6.90 -1.05 7.99
CA ASP A 90 -7.83 -1.84 7.19
C ASP A 90 -7.36 -1.84 5.72
N MET A 91 -6.93 -3.02 5.23
CA MET A 91 -6.44 -3.15 3.86
C MET A 91 -7.52 -2.82 2.81
N TYR A 92 -8.80 -2.92 3.14
CA TYR A 92 -9.92 -2.60 2.25
C TYR A 92 -10.40 -1.15 2.38
N GLY A 93 -9.90 -0.42 3.36
CA GLY A 93 -10.18 1.00 3.57
C GLY A 93 -9.63 1.89 2.45
N LEU A 94 -9.99 3.17 2.44
CA LEU A 94 -9.49 4.16 1.49
C LEU A 94 -8.49 5.08 2.18
N THR A 95 -7.31 4.54 2.46
CA THR A 95 -6.23 5.23 3.17
C THR A 95 -4.91 5.10 2.44
N ALA A 96 -3.95 5.91 2.83
CA ALA A 96 -2.58 5.82 2.32
C ALA A 96 -1.55 6.34 3.32
N ALA A 97 -0.28 5.98 3.09
CA ALA A 97 0.87 6.55 3.75
C ALA A 97 1.57 7.58 2.87
N HIS A 98 2.03 8.65 3.51
CA HIS A 98 2.89 9.65 2.91
C HIS A 98 3.95 10.13 3.92
N LYS A 99 5.17 10.42 3.42
CA LYS A 99 6.31 10.76 4.30
C LYS A 99 6.08 12.02 5.14
N THR A 100 5.55 13.08 4.53
CA THR A 100 5.56 14.42 5.11
C THR A 100 4.21 15.12 5.16
N LEU A 101 3.17 14.64 4.45
CA LEU A 101 1.83 15.23 4.58
C LEU A 101 1.34 15.07 6.02
N PRO A 102 0.68 16.10 6.61
CA PRO A 102 0.05 15.95 7.91
C PRO A 102 -0.84 14.71 7.96
N LEU A 103 -0.84 13.97 9.07
CA LEU A 103 -1.79 12.88 9.29
C LEU A 103 -3.21 13.44 9.22
N ASN A 104 -4.14 12.61 8.76
CA ASN A 104 -5.53 12.95 8.50
C ASN A 104 -5.76 13.89 7.29
N THR A 105 -4.71 14.22 6.51
CA THR A 105 -4.88 14.94 5.24
C THR A 105 -5.79 14.16 4.29
N VAL A 106 -6.77 14.86 3.72
CA VAL A 106 -7.66 14.33 2.68
C VAL A 106 -7.14 14.76 1.32
N ALA A 107 -6.93 13.81 0.42
CA ALA A 107 -6.40 14.07 -0.90
C ALA A 107 -7.15 13.29 -1.98
N ARG A 108 -7.26 13.87 -3.17
CA ARG A 108 -7.62 13.15 -4.39
C ARG A 108 -6.35 12.55 -4.96
N VAL A 109 -6.38 11.25 -5.21
CA VAL A 109 -5.31 10.53 -5.91
C VAL A 109 -5.84 10.09 -7.26
N THR A 110 -5.11 10.45 -8.30
CA THR A 110 -5.42 10.10 -9.70
C THR A 110 -4.31 9.24 -10.24
N ASN A 111 -4.64 8.05 -10.72
CA ASN A 111 -3.73 7.22 -11.48
C ASN A 111 -3.58 7.83 -12.89
N LEU A 112 -2.37 8.27 -13.22
CA LEU A 112 -2.09 8.97 -14.48
C LEU A 112 -2.03 8.03 -15.71
N GLU A 113 -1.97 6.72 -15.51
CA GLU A 113 -1.96 5.74 -16.59
C GLU A 113 -3.36 5.42 -17.13
N ASN A 114 -4.39 5.50 -16.27
CA ASN A 114 -5.76 5.13 -16.65
C ASN A 114 -6.80 6.22 -16.32
N GLY A 115 -6.41 7.33 -15.72
CA GLY A 115 -7.28 8.46 -15.35
C GLY A 115 -8.22 8.19 -14.17
N LYS A 116 -8.22 6.99 -13.57
CA LYS A 116 -9.06 6.69 -12.40
C LYS A 116 -8.61 7.50 -11.20
N SER A 117 -9.57 8.05 -10.46
CA SER A 117 -9.28 8.84 -9.26
C SER A 117 -10.20 8.48 -8.12
N LEU A 118 -9.70 8.68 -6.89
CA LEU A 118 -10.49 8.54 -5.68
C LEU A 118 -9.99 9.51 -4.60
N ILE A 119 -10.85 9.77 -3.62
CA ILE A 119 -10.47 10.53 -2.43
C ILE A 119 -10.10 9.54 -1.34
N LEU A 120 -8.93 9.76 -0.72
CA LEU A 120 -8.44 8.97 0.39
C LEU A 120 -7.86 9.86 1.48
N ARG A 121 -7.61 9.27 2.64
CA ARG A 121 -7.03 9.95 3.79
C ARG A 121 -5.62 9.40 4.08
N ILE A 122 -4.71 10.31 4.40
CA ILE A 122 -3.36 9.98 4.84
C ILE A 122 -3.40 9.67 6.34
N ASN A 123 -3.27 8.41 6.70
CA ASN A 123 -3.29 7.98 8.10
C ASN A 123 -1.99 7.30 8.55
N ASP A 124 -1.02 7.15 7.64
CA ASP A 124 0.22 6.46 7.95
C ASP A 124 1.46 7.17 7.41
N ARG A 125 2.65 6.71 7.85
CA ARG A 125 3.96 7.19 7.45
C ARG A 125 4.67 6.19 6.54
N GLY A 126 5.32 6.70 5.53
CA GLY A 126 5.98 5.96 4.45
C GLY A 126 5.65 6.58 3.10
N PRO A 127 6.05 5.96 2.01
CA PRO A 127 6.97 4.82 1.90
C PRO A 127 8.41 5.19 2.29
N TYR A 128 9.13 4.24 2.88
CA TYR A 128 10.55 4.40 3.19
C TYR A 128 11.46 3.83 2.09
N ILE A 129 10.86 3.37 0.98
CA ILE A 129 11.57 2.91 -0.21
C ILE A 129 11.84 4.10 -1.12
N GLN A 130 13.08 4.21 -1.59
CA GLN A 130 13.49 5.29 -2.50
C GLN A 130 12.67 5.27 -3.80
N GLY A 131 12.35 6.46 -4.31
CA GLY A 131 11.59 6.63 -5.55
C GLY A 131 10.07 6.53 -5.39
N ARG A 132 9.53 6.03 -4.25
CA ARG A 132 8.10 6.01 -3.97
C ARG A 132 7.67 7.25 -3.18
N MET A 133 6.52 7.79 -3.54
CA MET A 133 5.91 8.97 -2.90
C MET A 133 4.74 8.57 -2.01
N LEU A 134 3.94 7.60 -2.42
CA LEU A 134 2.69 7.22 -1.76
C LEU A 134 2.58 5.69 -1.69
N ASP A 135 2.10 5.17 -0.56
CA ASP A 135 1.66 3.77 -0.46
C ASP A 135 0.17 3.73 -0.12
N CYS A 136 -0.63 3.24 -1.05
CA CYS A 136 -2.07 3.11 -0.89
C CYS A 136 -2.43 1.85 -0.09
N SER A 137 -3.63 1.83 0.50
CA SER A 137 -4.25 0.58 0.93
C SER A 137 -4.54 -0.30 -0.30
N TYR A 138 -4.67 -1.60 -0.10
CA TYR A 138 -5.06 -2.54 -1.15
C TYR A 138 -6.42 -2.16 -1.78
N GLY A 139 -7.40 -1.77 -0.95
CA GLY A 139 -8.72 -1.32 -1.41
C GLY A 139 -8.64 -0.08 -2.30
N ALA A 140 -7.75 0.87 -1.98
CA ALA A 140 -7.49 2.04 -2.81
C ALA A 140 -6.80 1.65 -4.13
N ALA A 141 -5.76 0.81 -4.07
CA ALA A 141 -5.07 0.32 -5.27
C ALA A 141 -6.00 -0.42 -6.23
N LYS A 142 -6.92 -1.23 -5.70
CA LYS A 142 -7.94 -1.93 -6.48
C LYS A 142 -8.89 -0.96 -7.19
N LYS A 143 -9.33 0.11 -6.52
CA LYS A 143 -10.20 1.14 -7.12
C LYS A 143 -9.47 2.00 -8.14
N LEU A 144 -8.19 2.31 -7.91
CA LEU A 144 -7.32 3.01 -8.86
C LEU A 144 -6.82 2.09 -10.00
N ASP A 145 -7.09 0.77 -9.89
CA ASP A 145 -6.81 -0.25 -10.91
C ASP A 145 -5.32 -0.33 -11.28
N PHE A 146 -4.47 -0.56 -10.27
CA PHE A 146 -3.04 -0.81 -10.49
C PHE A 146 -2.49 -1.99 -9.64
N VAL A 147 -3.38 -2.83 -9.09
CA VAL A 147 -2.96 -3.98 -8.28
C VAL A 147 -2.07 -4.95 -9.09
N GLN A 148 -2.40 -5.18 -10.35
CA GLN A 148 -1.63 -6.09 -11.21
C GLN A 148 -0.23 -5.57 -11.50
N GLN A 149 -0.09 -4.25 -11.66
CA GLN A 149 1.19 -3.57 -11.92
C GLN A 149 2.05 -3.41 -10.66
N GLY A 150 1.46 -3.50 -9.48
CA GLY A 150 2.11 -3.31 -8.19
C GLY A 150 2.47 -1.86 -7.86
N LYS A 151 2.68 -1.03 -8.89
CA LYS A 151 3.01 0.40 -8.78
C LYS A 151 2.51 1.15 -10.01
N THR A 152 2.22 2.45 -9.83
CA THR A 152 1.81 3.34 -10.92
C THR A 152 2.20 4.78 -10.63
N LYS A 153 2.22 5.63 -11.66
CA LYS A 153 2.41 7.07 -11.50
C LYS A 153 1.10 7.73 -11.12
N VAL A 154 1.09 8.47 -10.01
CA VAL A 154 -0.11 9.15 -9.52
C VAL A 154 0.11 10.64 -9.38
N GLN A 155 -1.00 11.39 -9.50
CA GLN A 155 -1.13 12.77 -9.06
C GLN A 155 -1.90 12.78 -7.74
N VAL A 156 -1.39 13.52 -6.76
CA VAL A 156 -2.02 13.72 -5.45
C VAL A 156 -2.38 15.19 -5.32
N ASP A 157 -3.66 15.48 -5.21
CA ASP A 157 -4.21 16.82 -5.01
C ASP A 157 -4.77 16.94 -3.59
N VAL A 158 -4.12 17.72 -2.72
CA VAL A 158 -4.56 17.93 -1.34
C VAL A 158 -5.84 18.78 -1.35
N ILE A 159 -6.93 18.20 -0.83
CA ILE A 159 -8.23 18.85 -0.69
C ILE A 159 -8.31 19.55 0.67
N GLU A 160 -7.94 18.82 1.73
CA GLU A 160 -7.99 19.31 3.10
C GLU A 160 -6.72 18.89 3.85
N TRP A 161 -6.13 19.84 4.56
CA TRP A 161 -4.99 19.53 5.42
C TRP A 161 -5.47 18.80 6.68
N GLY A 162 -4.79 17.73 7.01
CA GLY A 162 -5.03 17.03 8.25
C GLY A 162 -4.55 17.83 9.47
N ASP A 163 -5.09 17.49 10.62
CA ASP A 163 -4.74 18.11 11.90
C ASP A 163 -3.44 17.55 12.51
N GLY A 164 -2.88 16.52 11.90
CA GLY A 164 -1.66 15.85 12.35
C GLY A 164 -1.80 15.06 13.65
N LYS A 165 -3.01 14.96 14.20
CA LYS A 165 -3.25 14.35 15.50
C LYS A 165 -3.15 12.83 15.44
N TYR A 166 -2.62 12.28 16.55
CA TYR A 166 -2.62 10.86 16.82
C TYR A 166 -3.93 10.46 17.49
N MET A 167 -4.55 9.37 17.03
CA MET A 167 -5.72 8.80 17.67
C MET A 167 -5.27 7.93 18.84
N HIS A 168 -5.56 8.38 20.06
CA HIS A 168 -5.35 7.54 21.24
C HIS A 168 -6.39 6.42 21.24
N HIS A 169 -5.94 5.17 21.08
CA HIS A 169 -6.82 4.05 21.32
C HIS A 169 -7.30 4.10 22.77
N ARG A 170 -8.60 4.25 22.95
CA ARG A 170 -9.23 3.94 24.23
C ARG A 170 -8.88 2.47 24.51
N LYS A 171 -8.16 2.20 25.61
CA LYS A 171 -7.89 0.81 26.04
C LYS A 171 -9.22 0.08 26.01
N LEU A 172 -9.31 -0.97 25.17
CA LEU A 172 -10.46 -1.85 25.20
C LEU A 172 -10.59 -2.37 26.65
N PRO A 173 -11.76 -2.35 27.27
CA PRO A 173 -11.96 -2.96 28.59
C PRO A 173 -11.53 -4.43 28.46
N LYS A 174 -10.70 -4.86 29.45
CA LYS A 174 -10.25 -6.25 29.56
C LYS A 174 -11.43 -7.18 29.78
#